data_8ed12ea986a81fa2d9903c18d445ebd0
#
_entry.id   8ed12ea986a81fa2d9903c18d445ebd0
#
_cell.length_a   1.000
_cell.length_b   1.000
_cell.length_c   1.000
_cell.angle_alpha   90.00
_cell.angle_beta   90.00
_cell.angle_gamma   90.00
#
_symmetry.space_group_name_H-M   'P 1'
#
loop_
_entity.id
_entity.type
_entity.pdbx_description
1 polymer ?
#
loop_
_entity_poly.entity_id
_entity_poly.type
_entity_poly.pdbx_seq_one_letter_code
_entity_poly.pdbx_strand_id
1 'polypeptide(L)'
;MKKILLSLICIPFLTMAQPSEDAAVIKKIADEILRNGKAYEQLYELTKQVGGRLAGSPQSVKAVEWGKRTLEKNGADNVFLQECMVPHWVRGGQDKAEIIIINKKKSNRPLDVLALGNSMGSGGTVTAEVLAVADFEELEKRKEEVKGKIVYYNQGFDPTNVKPFVSYGQTGIYRRSGPSRAAKYGAVGVMIRSLTESTANDPHTGGMAYMDSFPKIPAIAVGPRDADAVWALSKQSSFTLSMTTHGSFLPDAVDHNVIAELKGSEFPNEYITIGGHLDSWDVNEGAHDDGAGVVHTIEVMRALRAIGYQPKHTLRFLLFA
;
A
#
# COMPACT_ATOMS: atom_id res chain seq x y z
N MET A 1 -56.52 -18.19 -68.88
CA MET A 1 -55.41 -17.34 -68.40
C MET A 1 -55.12 -17.70 -66.93
N LYS A 2 -54.08 -18.51 -66.65
CA LYS A 2 -53.69 -18.91 -65.34
C LYS A 2 -52.67 -17.88 -64.84
N LYS A 3 -52.97 -17.17 -63.74
CA LYS A 3 -52.01 -16.24 -63.06
C LYS A 3 -51.16 -17.07 -62.13
N ILE A 4 -49.84 -17.10 -62.41
CA ILE A 4 -48.85 -17.67 -61.55
C ILE A 4 -48.47 -16.60 -60.51
N LEU A 5 -48.70 -16.86 -59.20
CA LEU A 5 -48.33 -16.01 -58.11
C LEU A 5 -46.90 -16.43 -57.65
N LEU A 6 -45.91 -15.58 -57.90
CA LEU A 6 -44.54 -15.80 -57.53
C LEU A 6 -44.40 -15.28 -56.10
N SER A 7 -44.31 -16.20 -55.10
CA SER A 7 -44.06 -15.84 -53.73
C SER A 7 -42.51 -15.62 -53.50
N LEU A 8 -42.14 -14.40 -53.30
CA LEU A 8 -40.73 -14.03 -52.90
C LEU A 8 -40.50 -14.42 -51.45
N ILE A 9 -39.74 -15.49 -51.22
CA ILE A 9 -39.31 -15.87 -49.86
C ILE A 9 -38.08 -14.99 -49.49
N CYS A 10 -38.32 -13.96 -48.68
CA CYS A 10 -37.23 -13.22 -48.00
C CYS A 10 -36.66 -14.09 -46.90
N ILE A 11 -35.49 -14.70 -47.10
CA ILE A 11 -34.69 -15.32 -46.06
C ILE A 11 -33.97 -14.19 -45.34
N PRO A 12 -34.22 -13.96 -44.04
CA PRO A 12 -33.42 -12.99 -43.28
C PRO A 12 -31.99 -13.53 -43.17
N PHE A 13 -31.04 -12.88 -43.80
CA PHE A 13 -29.62 -13.07 -43.50
C PHE A 13 -29.37 -12.54 -42.08
N LEU A 14 -29.33 -13.44 -41.12
CA LEU A 14 -28.73 -13.16 -39.78
C LEU A 14 -27.24 -12.97 -40.00
N THR A 15 -26.83 -11.74 -40.24
CA THR A 15 -25.42 -11.36 -40.14
C THR A 15 -25.03 -11.45 -38.67
N MET A 16 -24.51 -12.58 -38.28
CA MET A 16 -23.78 -12.68 -37.01
C MET A 16 -22.60 -11.71 -37.12
N ALA A 17 -22.61 -10.63 -36.33
CA ALA A 17 -21.48 -9.73 -36.24
C ALA A 17 -20.28 -10.56 -35.77
N GLN A 18 -19.27 -10.71 -36.62
CA GLN A 18 -18.02 -11.33 -36.18
C GLN A 18 -17.43 -10.46 -35.08
N PRO A 19 -16.94 -11.06 -33.97
CA PRO A 19 -16.22 -10.32 -32.95
C PRO A 19 -15.09 -9.54 -33.63
N SER A 20 -14.83 -8.30 -33.17
CA SER A 20 -13.65 -7.57 -33.63
C SER A 20 -12.38 -8.39 -33.34
N GLU A 21 -11.33 -8.18 -34.13
CA GLU A 21 -10.04 -8.87 -33.92
C GLU A 21 -9.57 -8.72 -32.49
N ASP A 22 -9.73 -7.53 -31.91
CA ASP A 22 -9.40 -7.26 -30.50
C ASP A 22 -10.23 -8.09 -29.54
N ALA A 23 -11.55 -8.23 -29.75
CA ALA A 23 -12.43 -9.06 -28.91
C ALA A 23 -12.00 -10.53 -28.93
N ALA A 24 -11.55 -11.04 -30.08
CA ALA A 24 -11.03 -12.41 -30.20
C ALA A 24 -9.71 -12.59 -29.43
N VAL A 25 -8.81 -11.62 -29.49
CA VAL A 25 -7.54 -11.63 -28.73
C VAL A 25 -7.81 -11.54 -27.23
N ILE A 26 -8.66 -10.60 -26.79
CA ILE A 26 -9.04 -10.46 -25.37
C ILE A 26 -9.63 -11.78 -24.84
N LYS A 27 -10.50 -12.43 -25.63
CA LYS A 27 -11.06 -13.73 -25.25
C LYS A 27 -9.97 -14.80 -25.08
N LYS A 28 -8.98 -14.88 -25.99
CA LYS A 28 -7.87 -15.83 -25.86
C LYS A 28 -7.03 -15.59 -24.62
N ILE A 29 -6.74 -14.31 -24.28
CA ILE A 29 -6.03 -13.94 -23.07
C ILE A 29 -6.81 -14.40 -21.83
N ALA A 30 -8.11 -14.07 -21.77
CA ALA A 30 -8.99 -14.47 -20.66
C ALA A 30 -9.06 -15.99 -20.50
N ASP A 31 -9.27 -16.73 -21.60
CA ASP A 31 -9.32 -18.19 -21.60
C ASP A 31 -7.99 -18.80 -21.10
N GLU A 32 -6.85 -18.25 -21.52
CA GLU A 32 -5.52 -18.70 -21.10
C GLU A 32 -5.29 -18.47 -19.59
N ILE A 33 -5.59 -17.25 -19.12
CA ILE A 33 -5.42 -16.91 -17.69
C ILE A 33 -6.34 -17.75 -16.80
N LEU A 34 -7.60 -17.93 -17.18
CA LEU A 34 -8.56 -18.69 -16.38
C LEU A 34 -8.27 -20.19 -16.32
N ARG A 35 -7.60 -20.75 -17.33
CA ARG A 35 -7.29 -22.20 -17.40
C ARG A 35 -5.89 -22.54 -16.90
N ASN A 36 -4.91 -21.69 -17.19
CA ASN A 36 -3.49 -21.98 -17.04
C ASN A 36 -2.75 -20.93 -16.20
N GLY A 37 -3.49 -19.98 -15.58
CA GLY A 37 -2.92 -18.86 -14.82
C GLY A 37 -1.98 -19.29 -13.71
N LYS A 38 -0.91 -18.54 -13.51
CA LYS A 38 0.15 -18.79 -12.51
C LYS A 38 0.22 -17.71 -11.43
N ALA A 39 -0.61 -16.67 -11.53
CA ALA A 39 -0.56 -15.52 -10.64
C ALA A 39 -0.65 -15.91 -9.16
N TYR A 40 -1.54 -16.85 -8.80
CA TYR A 40 -1.68 -17.28 -7.41
C TYR A 40 -0.44 -18.03 -6.88
N GLU A 41 0.13 -18.94 -7.68
CA GLU A 41 1.36 -19.67 -7.30
C GLU A 41 2.52 -18.69 -7.12
N GLN A 42 2.67 -17.73 -8.03
CA GLN A 42 3.71 -16.70 -7.99
C GLN A 42 3.52 -15.73 -6.82
N LEU A 43 2.26 -15.35 -6.52
CA LEU A 43 1.95 -14.56 -5.34
C LEU A 43 2.32 -15.31 -4.05
N TYR A 44 2.00 -16.59 -3.98
CA TYR A 44 2.36 -17.44 -2.84
C TYR A 44 3.89 -17.51 -2.66
N GLU A 45 4.65 -17.68 -3.75
CA GLU A 45 6.12 -17.66 -3.70
C GLU A 45 6.64 -16.32 -3.15
N LEU A 46 6.19 -15.20 -3.70
CA LEU A 46 6.61 -13.86 -3.27
C LEU A 46 6.28 -13.61 -1.80
N THR A 47 5.07 -13.95 -1.37
CA THR A 47 4.62 -13.66 -0.01
C THR A 47 5.18 -14.61 1.03
N LYS A 48 5.33 -15.90 0.72
CA LYS A 48 5.77 -16.91 1.69
C LYS A 48 7.27 -17.17 1.70
N GLN A 49 7.97 -16.93 0.59
CA GLN A 49 9.41 -17.15 0.54
C GLN A 49 10.22 -15.85 0.75
N VAL A 50 9.66 -14.70 0.35
CA VAL A 50 10.29 -13.40 0.56
C VAL A 50 9.65 -12.67 1.75
N GLY A 51 8.32 -12.57 1.79
CA GLY A 51 7.57 -11.91 2.86
C GLY A 51 7.57 -10.40 2.76
N GLY A 52 7.53 -9.75 3.94
CA GLY A 52 7.65 -8.28 4.04
C GLY A 52 9.00 -7.80 3.52
N ARG A 53 8.98 -6.81 2.63
CA ARG A 53 10.12 -6.44 1.79
C ARG A 53 10.21 -4.93 1.57
N LEU A 54 10.52 -4.21 2.66
CA LEU A 54 10.76 -2.76 2.58
C LEU A 54 11.86 -2.45 1.56
N ALA A 55 11.70 -1.35 0.83
CA ALA A 55 12.71 -0.85 -0.08
C ALA A 55 14.08 -0.73 0.63
N GLY A 56 15.15 -1.15 -0.04
CA GLY A 56 16.52 -1.18 0.50
C GLY A 56 16.80 -2.28 1.53
N SER A 57 15.84 -3.13 1.88
CA SER A 57 16.04 -4.24 2.82
C SER A 57 16.66 -5.47 2.14
N PRO A 58 17.24 -6.43 2.91
CA PRO A 58 17.65 -7.70 2.35
C PRO A 58 16.54 -8.49 1.68
N GLN A 59 15.28 -8.25 2.09
CA GLN A 59 14.11 -8.86 1.47
C GLN A 59 13.76 -8.23 0.13
N SER A 60 13.98 -6.91 -0.07
CA SER A 60 13.81 -6.29 -1.38
C SER A 60 14.78 -6.88 -2.41
N VAL A 61 16.04 -7.12 -2.03
CA VAL A 61 17.01 -7.80 -2.89
C VAL A 61 16.52 -9.19 -3.33
N LYS A 62 15.98 -9.99 -2.40
CA LYS A 62 15.38 -11.30 -2.72
C LYS A 62 14.17 -11.17 -3.64
N ALA A 63 13.35 -10.13 -3.46
CA ALA A 63 12.21 -9.86 -4.33
C ALA A 63 12.65 -9.50 -5.76
N VAL A 64 13.66 -8.66 -5.90
CA VAL A 64 14.28 -8.32 -7.20
C VAL A 64 14.79 -9.57 -7.92
N GLU A 65 15.53 -10.43 -7.21
CA GLU A 65 16.03 -11.69 -7.78
C GLU A 65 14.89 -12.63 -8.16
N TRP A 66 13.86 -12.74 -7.32
CA TRP A 66 12.65 -13.53 -7.61
C TRP A 66 11.93 -12.98 -8.84
N GLY A 67 11.71 -11.67 -8.91
CA GLY A 67 11.03 -11.00 -10.02
C GLY A 67 11.76 -11.25 -11.35
N LYS A 68 13.10 -11.08 -11.36
CA LYS A 68 13.94 -11.34 -12.53
C LYS A 68 13.78 -12.78 -13.02
N ARG A 69 14.02 -13.77 -12.15
CA ARG A 69 13.89 -15.20 -12.50
C ARG A 69 12.48 -15.55 -12.98
N THR A 70 11.46 -14.97 -12.36
CA THR A 70 10.06 -15.24 -12.72
C THR A 70 9.71 -14.70 -14.10
N LEU A 71 10.15 -13.47 -14.44
CA LEU A 71 9.94 -12.87 -15.75
C LEU A 71 10.72 -13.64 -16.85
N GLU A 72 11.96 -14.04 -16.58
CA GLU A 72 12.76 -14.88 -17.51
C GLU A 72 12.06 -16.23 -17.77
N LYS A 73 11.62 -16.92 -16.71
CA LYS A 73 10.91 -18.22 -16.80
C LYS A 73 9.59 -18.12 -17.58
N ASN A 74 8.89 -16.98 -17.49
CA ASN A 74 7.64 -16.74 -18.22
C ASN A 74 7.85 -16.26 -19.68
N GLY A 75 9.10 -16.23 -20.18
CA GLY A 75 9.42 -16.11 -21.58
C GLY A 75 9.49 -14.67 -22.10
N ALA A 76 9.92 -13.72 -21.30
CA ALA A 76 10.27 -12.38 -21.77
C ALA A 76 11.36 -12.44 -22.85
N ASP A 77 11.34 -11.53 -23.82
CA ASP A 77 12.39 -11.43 -24.84
C ASP A 77 13.67 -10.84 -24.26
N ASN A 78 13.53 -9.95 -23.26
CA ASN A 78 14.64 -9.32 -22.56
C ASN A 78 14.24 -9.09 -21.10
N VAL A 79 15.17 -9.31 -20.15
CA VAL A 79 15.00 -8.96 -18.74
C VAL A 79 16.29 -8.29 -18.25
N PHE A 80 16.16 -7.12 -17.66
CA PHE A 80 17.28 -6.38 -17.10
C PHE A 80 16.92 -5.67 -15.80
N LEU A 81 17.94 -5.34 -15.04
CA LEU A 81 17.82 -4.58 -13.80
C LEU A 81 18.21 -3.12 -14.06
N GLN A 82 17.40 -2.21 -13.58
CA GLN A 82 17.71 -0.79 -13.57
C GLN A 82 18.00 -0.36 -12.14
N GLU A 83 19.23 0.02 -11.88
CA GLU A 83 19.66 0.50 -10.56
C GLU A 83 18.93 1.80 -10.18
N CYS A 84 18.52 1.91 -8.93
CA CYS A 84 17.95 3.12 -8.33
C CYS A 84 18.38 3.25 -6.86
N MET A 85 18.37 4.48 -6.36
CA MET A 85 18.57 4.75 -4.93
C MET A 85 17.22 4.84 -4.25
N VAL A 86 17.09 4.17 -3.12
CA VAL A 86 15.85 4.18 -2.33
C VAL A 86 16.12 4.61 -0.89
N PRO A 87 15.19 5.33 -0.23
CA PRO A 87 15.26 5.60 1.20
C PRO A 87 15.27 4.29 1.98
N HIS A 88 16.20 4.15 2.92
CA HIS A 88 16.33 2.94 3.71
C HIS A 88 15.86 3.20 5.15
N TRP A 89 14.59 2.94 5.41
CA TRP A 89 14.01 2.97 6.75
C TRP A 89 13.88 1.58 7.32
N VAL A 90 14.17 1.43 8.62
CA VAL A 90 14.01 0.17 9.38
C VAL A 90 13.18 0.41 10.62
N ARG A 91 12.30 -0.53 10.96
CA ARG A 91 11.49 -0.47 12.18
C ARG A 91 12.31 -0.64 13.44
N GLY A 92 13.34 -1.48 13.42
CA GLY A 92 14.34 -1.64 14.47
C GLY A 92 13.93 -2.50 15.68
N GLY A 93 12.64 -2.63 16.01
CA GLY A 93 12.21 -3.43 17.16
C GLY A 93 10.71 -3.41 17.38
N GLN A 94 10.26 -3.99 18.50
CA GLN A 94 8.85 -4.05 18.87
C GLN A 94 8.38 -2.72 19.45
N ASP A 95 7.40 -2.10 18.79
CA ASP A 95 6.74 -0.88 19.28
C ASP A 95 5.84 -1.20 20.48
N LYS A 96 5.79 -0.27 21.45
CA LYS A 96 4.97 -0.41 22.65
C LYS A 96 4.34 0.92 23.02
N ALA A 97 3.10 0.88 23.50
CA ALA A 97 2.47 2.00 24.18
C ALA A 97 1.55 1.52 25.31
N GLU A 98 1.45 2.31 26.35
CA GLU A 98 0.70 1.97 27.55
C GLU A 98 0.16 3.23 28.23
N ILE A 99 -1.11 3.21 28.66
CA ILE A 99 -1.68 4.22 29.53
C ILE A 99 -1.23 3.90 30.96
N ILE A 100 -0.36 4.75 31.53
CA ILE A 100 0.27 4.52 32.82
C ILE A 100 -0.34 5.34 33.98
N ILE A 101 -1.06 6.42 33.67
CA ILE A 101 -1.72 7.27 34.67
C ILE A 101 -3.08 7.72 34.11
N ILE A 102 -4.13 7.59 34.95
CA ILE A 102 -5.47 8.12 34.69
C ILE A 102 -5.89 8.90 35.92
N ASN A 103 -6.23 10.18 35.78
CA ASN A 103 -6.61 11.07 36.89
C ASN A 103 -5.66 10.98 38.09
N LYS A 104 -4.34 11.05 37.84
CA LYS A 104 -3.26 10.94 38.84
C LYS A 104 -3.16 9.57 39.53
N LYS A 105 -3.92 8.55 39.12
CA LYS A 105 -3.80 7.17 39.62
C LYS A 105 -3.02 6.32 38.63
N LYS A 106 -2.21 5.39 39.15
CA LYS A 106 -1.49 4.42 38.34
C LYS A 106 -2.48 3.56 37.51
N SER A 107 -2.10 3.30 36.29
CA SER A 107 -2.77 2.41 35.35
C SER A 107 -1.72 1.52 34.71
N ASN A 108 -2.15 0.39 34.16
CA ASN A 108 -1.30 -0.54 33.41
C ASN A 108 -2.14 -1.07 32.23
N ARG A 109 -2.49 -0.17 31.33
CA ARG A 109 -3.33 -0.52 30.18
C ARG A 109 -2.49 -0.47 28.90
N PRO A 110 -2.01 -1.62 28.41
CA PRO A 110 -1.33 -1.69 27.13
C PRO A 110 -2.30 -1.35 26.00
N LEU A 111 -1.76 -0.83 24.91
CA LEU A 111 -2.47 -0.55 23.66
C LEU A 111 -1.82 -1.35 22.54
N ASP A 112 -2.62 -1.83 21.60
CA ASP A 112 -2.13 -2.42 20.36
C ASP A 112 -1.69 -1.29 19.42
N VAL A 113 -0.39 -1.19 19.23
CA VAL A 113 0.24 -0.10 18.49
C VAL A 113 1.29 -0.58 17.50
N LEU A 114 1.54 0.24 16.49
CA LEU A 114 2.58 0.02 15.49
C LEU A 114 3.14 1.37 15.06
N ALA A 115 4.47 1.54 15.04
CA ALA A 115 5.09 2.75 14.52
C ALA A 115 4.69 2.96 13.04
N LEU A 116 4.42 4.21 12.70
CA LEU A 116 4.20 4.59 11.30
C LEU A 116 5.48 4.37 10.49
N GLY A 117 5.30 3.97 9.24
CA GLY A 117 6.42 3.89 8.30
C GLY A 117 7.11 5.24 8.16
N ASN A 118 8.42 5.25 8.11
CA ASN A 118 9.26 6.44 8.12
C ASN A 118 9.25 7.26 9.42
N SER A 119 8.65 6.74 10.50
CA SER A 119 8.74 7.40 11.81
C SER A 119 10.12 7.19 12.44
N MET A 120 10.68 8.25 13.00
CA MET A 120 11.86 8.15 13.87
C MET A 120 11.48 7.45 15.17
N GLY A 121 12.40 6.67 15.73
CA GLY A 121 12.28 6.07 17.03
C GLY A 121 12.23 7.12 18.15
N SER A 122 11.70 6.71 19.29
CA SER A 122 11.53 7.60 20.45
C SER A 122 12.82 7.89 21.23
N GLY A 123 13.94 7.23 20.88
CA GLY A 123 15.23 7.41 21.60
C GLY A 123 15.19 6.94 23.06
N GLY A 124 14.33 5.99 23.37
CA GLY A 124 13.96 5.51 24.70
C GLY A 124 12.45 5.59 24.91
N THR A 125 11.98 5.62 26.14
CA THR A 125 10.56 5.74 26.45
C THR A 125 10.14 7.20 26.55
N VAL A 126 9.24 7.65 25.70
CA VAL A 126 8.57 8.95 25.83
C VAL A 126 7.35 8.79 26.70
N THR A 127 7.25 9.63 27.74
CA THR A 127 6.12 9.65 28.67
C THR A 127 5.55 11.05 28.74
N ALA A 128 4.27 11.21 28.36
CA ALA A 128 3.61 12.50 28.40
C ALA A 128 2.09 12.37 28.52
N GLU A 129 1.46 13.46 28.95
CA GLU A 129 0.01 13.60 28.90
C GLU A 129 -0.48 13.62 27.45
N VAL A 130 -1.65 13.03 27.21
CA VAL A 130 -2.24 12.96 25.87
C VAL A 130 -3.20 14.12 25.63
N LEU A 131 -3.02 14.81 24.51
CA LEU A 131 -3.96 15.77 23.95
C LEU A 131 -4.69 15.12 22.77
N ALA A 132 -5.94 14.72 22.98
CA ALA A 132 -6.76 14.17 21.92
C ALA A 132 -7.50 15.27 21.15
N VAL A 133 -7.41 15.20 19.82
CA VAL A 133 -8.07 16.12 18.88
C VAL A 133 -8.78 15.35 17.77
N ALA A 134 -9.91 15.85 17.32
CA ALA A 134 -10.65 15.24 16.23
C ALA A 134 -9.92 15.43 14.88
N ASP A 135 -9.42 16.63 14.65
CA ASP A 135 -8.87 17.06 13.37
C ASP A 135 -7.78 18.13 13.51
N PHE A 136 -7.28 18.61 12.37
CA PHE A 136 -6.28 19.68 12.35
C PHE A 136 -6.84 21.04 12.76
N GLU A 137 -8.13 21.28 12.59
CA GLU A 137 -8.74 22.54 13.01
C GLU A 137 -8.78 22.61 14.55
N GLU A 138 -9.13 21.50 15.22
CA GLU A 138 -9.08 21.40 16.68
C GLU A 138 -7.64 21.52 17.20
N LEU A 139 -6.66 20.94 16.50
CA LEU A 139 -5.25 21.11 16.83
C LEU A 139 -4.84 22.59 16.81
N GLU A 140 -5.20 23.33 15.76
CA GLU A 140 -4.85 24.76 15.64
C GLU A 140 -5.55 25.59 16.73
N LYS A 141 -6.80 25.30 17.06
CA LYS A 141 -7.54 25.97 18.16
C LYS A 141 -6.89 25.74 19.54
N ARG A 142 -6.27 24.57 19.72
CA ARG A 142 -5.69 24.13 20.99
C ARG A 142 -4.16 24.11 20.97
N LYS A 143 -3.51 24.81 20.04
CA LYS A 143 -2.07 24.78 19.83
C LYS A 143 -1.24 25.11 21.06
N GLU A 144 -1.74 25.99 21.95
CA GLU A 144 -1.05 26.39 23.20
C GLU A 144 -1.02 25.24 24.24
N GLU A 145 -1.88 24.23 24.09
CA GLU A 145 -1.94 23.06 24.96
C GLU A 145 -0.97 21.93 24.51
N VAL A 146 -0.40 22.01 23.31
CA VAL A 146 0.32 20.92 22.63
C VAL A 146 1.71 20.67 23.23
N LYS A 147 2.37 21.73 23.67
CA LYS A 147 3.78 21.66 24.11
C LYS A 147 3.99 20.60 25.19
N GLY A 148 4.92 19.67 24.91
CA GLY A 148 5.30 18.59 25.81
C GLY A 148 4.29 17.45 25.90
N LYS A 149 3.26 17.42 25.05
CA LYS A 149 2.23 16.35 25.04
C LYS A 149 2.40 15.40 23.88
N ILE A 150 1.77 14.23 24.00
CA ILE A 150 1.51 13.32 22.87
C ILE A 150 0.16 13.71 22.26
N VAL A 151 0.16 14.06 20.99
CA VAL A 151 -1.10 14.41 20.28
C VAL A 151 -1.75 13.15 19.73
N TYR A 152 -3.03 12.96 20.03
CA TYR A 152 -3.81 11.86 19.47
C TYR A 152 -4.86 12.39 18.47
N TYR A 153 -4.73 11.99 17.20
CA TYR A 153 -5.72 12.26 16.15
C TYR A 153 -6.72 11.10 16.05
N ASN A 154 -8.01 11.38 16.27
CA ASN A 154 -9.07 10.37 16.23
C ASN A 154 -9.95 10.48 14.97
N GLN A 155 -9.36 10.77 13.83
CA GLN A 155 -10.12 10.81 12.58
C GLN A 155 -10.38 9.40 12.07
N GLY A 156 -11.61 8.93 12.17
CA GLY A 156 -12.07 7.65 11.60
C GLY A 156 -12.52 7.78 10.14
N PHE A 157 -12.76 6.65 9.49
CA PHE A 157 -13.42 6.61 8.20
C PHE A 157 -14.87 7.08 8.31
N ASP A 158 -15.38 7.70 7.25
CA ASP A 158 -16.79 8.00 7.10
C ASP A 158 -17.50 6.73 6.54
N PRO A 159 -18.36 6.07 7.34
CA PRO A 159 -19.00 4.83 6.93
C PRO A 159 -20.04 5.02 5.81
N THR A 160 -20.38 6.27 5.46
CA THR A 160 -21.30 6.57 4.35
C THR A 160 -20.60 6.55 2.99
N ASN A 161 -19.28 6.52 2.94
CA ASN A 161 -18.51 6.45 1.71
C ASN A 161 -18.55 5.02 1.13
N VAL A 162 -19.32 4.82 0.06
CA VAL A 162 -19.39 3.53 -0.65
C VAL A 162 -18.03 3.10 -1.23
N LYS A 163 -17.17 4.08 -1.54
CA LYS A 163 -15.80 3.83 -2.01
C LYS A 163 -14.81 4.04 -0.85
N PRO A 164 -14.25 2.98 -0.25
CA PRO A 164 -13.39 3.10 0.95
C PRO A 164 -12.17 4.01 0.75
N PHE A 165 -11.63 4.08 -0.48
CA PHE A 165 -10.50 4.96 -0.80
C PHE A 165 -10.82 6.47 -0.66
N VAL A 166 -12.10 6.87 -0.68
CA VAL A 166 -12.49 8.26 -0.36
C VAL A 166 -12.18 8.54 1.11
N SER A 167 -12.65 7.69 2.03
CA SER A 167 -12.34 7.79 3.46
C SER A 167 -10.85 7.68 3.72
N TYR A 168 -10.15 6.75 3.06
CA TYR A 168 -8.70 6.60 3.18
C TYR A 168 -7.94 7.88 2.76
N GLY A 169 -8.36 8.52 1.66
CA GLY A 169 -7.80 9.80 1.21
C GLY A 169 -8.01 10.92 2.20
N GLN A 170 -9.22 11.02 2.77
CA GLN A 170 -9.60 12.05 3.75
C GLN A 170 -8.84 11.90 5.07
N THR A 171 -8.67 10.68 5.56
CA THR A 171 -8.02 10.42 6.85
C THR A 171 -6.50 10.24 6.74
N GLY A 172 -6.00 9.84 5.59
CA GLY A 172 -4.58 9.61 5.34
C GLY A 172 -3.69 10.83 5.56
N ILE A 173 -4.24 12.05 5.49
CA ILE A 173 -3.51 13.30 5.76
C ILE A 173 -3.02 13.37 7.21
N TYR A 174 -3.77 12.80 8.18
CA TYR A 174 -3.37 12.76 9.60
C TYR A 174 -2.17 11.84 9.80
N ARG A 175 -2.10 10.73 9.08
CA ARG A 175 -0.93 9.86 9.08
C ARG A 175 0.26 10.54 8.40
N ARG A 176 0.08 11.10 7.20
CA ARG A 176 1.19 11.65 6.41
C ARG A 176 1.83 12.89 7.03
N SER A 177 1.03 13.85 7.50
CA SER A 177 1.52 15.16 7.97
C SER A 177 1.23 15.47 9.42
N GLY A 178 0.40 14.69 10.09
CA GLY A 178 0.01 14.90 11.50
C GLY A 178 1.18 15.05 12.45
N PRO A 179 2.22 14.17 12.37
CA PRO A 179 3.38 14.28 13.23
C PRO A 179 4.11 15.64 13.10
N SER A 180 4.34 16.11 11.89
CA SER A 180 5.00 17.41 11.69
C SER A 180 4.13 18.59 12.15
N ARG A 181 2.79 18.50 11.94
CA ARG A 181 1.87 19.55 12.40
C ARG A 181 1.80 19.64 13.91
N ALA A 182 1.85 18.51 14.62
CA ALA A 182 1.93 18.48 16.08
C ALA A 182 3.30 18.97 16.60
N ALA A 183 4.38 18.54 15.94
CA ALA A 183 5.75 18.96 16.28
C ALA A 183 5.95 20.47 16.16
N LYS A 184 5.28 21.13 15.21
CA LYS A 184 5.25 22.60 15.05
C LYS A 184 4.91 23.30 16.37
N TYR A 185 4.06 22.73 17.19
CA TYR A 185 3.60 23.28 18.47
C TYR A 185 4.27 22.65 19.69
N GLY A 186 5.33 21.85 19.47
CA GLY A 186 6.12 21.26 20.54
C GLY A 186 5.58 19.96 21.12
N ALA A 187 4.77 19.20 20.37
CA ALA A 187 4.45 17.83 20.72
C ALA A 187 5.70 16.96 20.81
N VAL A 188 5.70 15.96 21.72
CA VAL A 188 6.81 15.02 21.91
C VAL A 188 6.56 13.64 21.27
N GLY A 189 5.35 13.40 20.76
CA GLY A 189 4.95 12.20 20.05
C GLY A 189 3.57 12.34 19.47
N VAL A 190 3.22 11.43 18.56
CA VAL A 190 1.89 11.40 17.93
C VAL A 190 1.33 9.99 17.95
N MET A 191 0.04 9.89 18.19
CA MET A 191 -0.76 8.69 18.02
C MET A 191 -1.90 8.99 17.04
N ILE A 192 -2.16 8.08 16.10
CA ILE A 192 -3.28 8.19 15.17
C ILE A 192 -4.18 6.95 15.26
N ARG A 193 -5.47 7.13 15.06
CA ARG A 193 -6.39 6.05 14.80
C ARG A 193 -5.99 5.30 13.54
N SER A 194 -6.01 3.99 13.56
CA SER A 194 -5.75 3.18 12.36
C SER A 194 -6.76 3.47 11.25
N LEU A 195 -6.26 3.57 10.01
CA LEU A 195 -7.06 3.95 8.84
C LEU A 195 -7.79 2.73 8.26
N THR A 196 -8.81 2.29 8.96
CA THR A 196 -9.58 1.09 8.60
C THR A 196 -10.97 1.14 9.25
N GLU A 197 -11.92 0.42 8.66
CA GLU A 197 -13.23 0.09 9.26
C GLU A 197 -13.24 -1.31 9.90
N SER A 198 -12.09 -1.98 9.97
CA SER A 198 -11.98 -3.30 10.61
C SER A 198 -12.46 -3.22 12.07
N THR A 199 -13.18 -4.24 12.51
CA THR A 199 -13.57 -4.45 13.90
C THR A 199 -12.49 -5.16 14.74
N ALA A 200 -11.42 -5.65 14.10
CA ALA A 200 -10.22 -6.15 14.77
C ALA A 200 -9.47 -4.99 15.45
N ASN A 201 -8.58 -5.31 16.40
CA ASN A 201 -7.77 -4.29 17.09
C ASN A 201 -6.36 -4.16 16.50
N ASP A 202 -6.15 -4.66 15.27
CA ASP A 202 -4.85 -4.62 14.63
C ASP A 202 -4.48 -3.18 14.22
N PRO A 203 -3.33 -2.66 14.67
CA PRO A 203 -2.86 -1.35 14.26
C PRO A 203 -2.44 -1.36 12.79
N HIS A 204 -2.86 -0.35 12.04
CA HIS A 204 -2.62 -0.24 10.61
C HIS A 204 -1.52 0.80 10.34
N THR A 205 -0.33 0.33 9.98
CA THR A 205 0.79 1.20 9.59
C THR A 205 0.58 1.83 8.21
N GLY A 206 1.52 2.65 7.80
CA GLY A 206 1.63 3.26 6.47
C GLY A 206 2.60 4.44 6.52
N GLY A 207 3.01 4.93 5.35
CA GLY A 207 4.02 5.97 5.23
C GLY A 207 3.59 7.31 5.79
N MET A 208 4.53 7.98 6.47
CA MET A 208 4.47 9.37 6.85
C MET A 208 5.65 10.15 6.25
N ALA A 209 5.55 11.47 6.25
CA ALA A 209 6.65 12.34 5.84
C ALA A 209 6.86 13.44 6.88
N TYR A 210 8.11 13.67 7.25
CA TYR A 210 8.48 14.81 8.06
C TYR A 210 8.64 16.07 7.20
N MET A 211 8.22 17.20 7.74
CA MET A 211 8.57 18.51 7.21
C MET A 211 9.89 18.94 7.85
N ASP A 212 10.90 19.28 7.05
CA ASP A 212 12.25 19.61 7.54
C ASP A 212 12.29 20.80 8.50
N SER A 213 11.28 21.67 8.47
CA SER A 213 11.18 22.83 9.35
C SER A 213 10.83 22.49 10.81
N PHE A 214 10.45 21.23 11.12
CA PHE A 214 9.98 20.85 12.45
C PHE A 214 10.74 19.64 12.99
N PRO A 215 10.81 19.47 14.33
CA PRO A 215 11.41 18.29 14.93
C PRO A 215 10.78 16.99 14.43
N LYS A 216 11.61 15.96 14.23
CA LYS A 216 11.17 14.61 13.87
C LYS A 216 10.80 13.87 15.16
N ILE A 217 9.51 13.80 15.47
CA ILE A 217 8.98 13.13 16.67
C ILE A 217 8.43 11.74 16.33
N PRO A 218 8.45 10.78 17.30
CA PRO A 218 7.91 9.44 17.10
C PRO A 218 6.39 9.47 16.86
N ALA A 219 5.92 8.58 15.99
CA ALA A 219 4.51 8.47 15.64
C ALA A 219 4.06 7.01 15.52
N ILE A 220 2.92 6.69 16.13
CA ILE A 220 2.31 5.36 16.14
C ILE A 220 0.87 5.40 15.62
N ALA A 221 0.45 4.30 14.99
CA ALA A 221 -0.96 3.95 14.81
C ALA A 221 -1.43 3.13 16.01
N VAL A 222 -2.68 3.33 16.41
CA VAL A 222 -3.34 2.56 17.47
C VAL A 222 -4.49 1.74 16.88
N GLY A 223 -4.68 0.51 17.36
CA GLY A 223 -5.76 -0.36 16.92
C GLY A 223 -7.15 0.26 17.10
N PRO A 224 -8.14 -0.06 16.25
CA PRO A 224 -9.43 0.64 16.23
C PRO A 224 -10.19 0.62 17.56
N ARG A 225 -10.18 -0.50 18.27
CA ARG A 225 -10.88 -0.62 19.58
C ARG A 225 -10.18 0.19 20.66
N ASP A 226 -8.86 0.19 20.68
CA ASP A 226 -8.08 1.00 21.59
C ASP A 226 -8.23 2.49 21.27
N ALA A 227 -8.30 2.84 19.97
CA ALA A 227 -8.57 4.19 19.53
C ALA A 227 -9.90 4.73 20.09
N ASP A 228 -10.98 3.94 20.00
CA ASP A 228 -12.29 4.28 20.55
C ASP A 228 -12.22 4.46 22.08
N ALA A 229 -11.56 3.54 22.76
CA ALA A 229 -11.41 3.58 24.21
C ALA A 229 -10.56 4.76 24.69
N VAL A 230 -9.49 5.09 24.00
CA VAL A 230 -8.63 6.27 24.26
C VAL A 230 -9.42 7.55 24.02
N TRP A 231 -10.20 7.61 22.93
CA TRP A 231 -11.07 8.77 22.66
C TRP A 231 -12.12 8.97 23.74
N ALA A 232 -12.83 7.92 24.14
CA ALA A 232 -13.80 7.97 25.22
C ALA A 232 -13.17 8.41 26.55
N LEU A 233 -11.97 7.89 26.86
CA LEU A 233 -11.23 8.27 28.06
C LEU A 233 -10.85 9.76 28.04
N SER A 234 -10.42 10.28 26.90
CA SER A 234 -10.01 11.69 26.76
C SER A 234 -11.12 12.71 27.01
N LYS A 235 -12.39 12.30 26.87
CA LYS A 235 -13.56 13.14 27.17
C LYS A 235 -13.92 13.16 28.66
N GLN A 236 -13.38 12.22 29.44
CA GLN A 236 -13.73 12.05 30.86
C GLN A 236 -12.57 12.38 31.80
N SER A 237 -11.33 12.21 31.33
CA SER A 237 -10.17 12.22 32.22
C SER A 237 -8.90 12.65 31.49
N SER A 238 -7.99 13.33 32.21
CA SER A 238 -6.60 13.43 31.77
C SER A 238 -5.90 12.08 31.99
N PHE A 239 -5.00 11.73 31.08
CA PHE A 239 -4.20 10.52 31.18
C PHE A 239 -2.81 10.69 30.60
N THR A 240 -1.87 9.90 31.08
CA THR A 240 -0.49 9.87 30.62
C THR A 240 -0.22 8.56 29.88
N LEU A 241 0.37 8.68 28.71
CA LEU A 241 0.83 7.58 27.88
C LEU A 241 2.35 7.46 27.97
N SER A 242 2.87 6.23 28.03
CA SER A 242 4.24 5.93 27.68
C SER A 242 4.30 5.24 26.33
N MET A 243 5.27 5.59 25.47
CA MET A 243 5.49 4.96 24.19
C MET A 243 6.97 4.74 23.92
N THR A 244 7.30 3.62 23.27
CA THR A 244 8.64 3.26 22.83
C THR A 244 8.59 2.76 21.42
N THR A 245 9.35 3.38 20.53
CA THR A 245 9.48 3.00 19.11
C THR A 245 10.95 3.00 18.71
N HIS A 246 11.30 2.28 17.63
CA HIS A 246 12.69 2.00 17.29
C HIS A 246 13.08 2.42 15.87
N GLY A 247 12.14 2.95 15.08
CA GLY A 247 12.35 3.29 13.68
C GLY A 247 13.55 4.20 13.45
N SER A 248 14.31 3.95 12.40
CA SER A 248 15.45 4.78 12.01
C SER A 248 15.68 4.76 10.51
N PHE A 249 16.24 5.85 9.98
CA PHE A 249 16.77 5.88 8.63
C PHE A 249 18.24 5.49 8.65
N LEU A 250 18.59 4.56 7.80
CA LEU A 250 19.96 4.24 7.42
C LEU A 250 20.34 5.08 6.19
N PRO A 251 21.61 5.09 5.75
CA PRO A 251 21.95 5.65 4.45
C PRO A 251 21.12 5.04 3.33
N ASP A 252 20.73 5.85 2.34
CA ASP A 252 19.99 5.37 1.18
C ASP A 252 20.68 4.15 0.58
N ALA A 253 19.92 3.17 0.15
CA ALA A 253 20.41 1.91 -0.38
C ALA A 253 20.24 1.84 -1.90
N VAL A 254 21.14 1.11 -2.53
CA VAL A 254 20.97 0.70 -3.93
C VAL A 254 19.91 -0.39 -3.98
N ASP A 255 18.92 -0.23 -4.83
CA ASP A 255 17.89 -1.20 -5.15
C ASP A 255 17.70 -1.26 -6.68
N HIS A 256 16.76 -2.06 -7.17
CA HIS A 256 16.61 -2.24 -8.61
C HIS A 256 15.15 -2.36 -9.03
N ASN A 257 14.79 -1.64 -10.07
CA ASN A 257 13.61 -1.96 -10.86
C ASN A 257 13.91 -3.19 -11.72
N VAL A 258 12.99 -4.15 -11.76
CA VAL A 258 13.07 -5.30 -12.67
C VAL A 258 12.23 -5.00 -13.90
N ILE A 259 12.84 -5.00 -15.06
CA ILE A 259 12.20 -4.64 -16.33
C ILE A 259 12.27 -5.83 -17.28
N ALA A 260 11.10 -6.24 -17.80
CA ALA A 260 10.99 -7.23 -18.85
C ALA A 260 10.31 -6.64 -20.08
N GLU A 261 10.61 -7.19 -21.25
CA GLU A 261 10.07 -6.71 -22.51
C GLU A 261 9.56 -7.85 -23.41
N LEU A 262 8.44 -7.61 -24.08
CA LEU A 262 8.03 -8.29 -25.30
C LEU A 262 8.22 -7.30 -26.45
N LYS A 263 9.15 -7.60 -27.34
CA LYS A 263 9.58 -6.67 -28.39
C LYS A 263 8.48 -6.41 -29.42
N GLY A 264 8.27 -5.14 -29.74
CA GLY A 264 7.33 -4.69 -30.77
C GLY A 264 7.80 -5.07 -32.18
N SER A 265 6.84 -5.49 -33.02
CA SER A 265 7.10 -5.89 -34.40
C SER A 265 7.14 -4.71 -35.39
N GLU A 266 6.40 -3.64 -35.11
CA GLU A 266 6.31 -2.46 -36.00
C GLU A 266 7.01 -1.24 -35.39
N PHE A 267 6.86 -1.03 -34.06
CA PHE A 267 7.38 0.14 -33.34
C PHE A 267 8.24 -0.32 -32.14
N PRO A 268 9.39 -0.94 -32.36
CA PRO A 268 10.20 -1.56 -31.30
C PRO A 268 10.79 -0.55 -30.30
N ASN A 269 10.86 0.72 -30.66
CA ASN A 269 11.38 1.80 -29.80
C ASN A 269 10.27 2.63 -29.11
N GLU A 270 9.02 2.25 -29.30
CA GLU A 270 7.87 2.85 -28.61
C GLU A 270 7.34 1.86 -27.57
N TYR A 271 7.12 2.35 -26.34
CA TYR A 271 6.87 1.49 -25.18
C TYR A 271 5.47 1.70 -24.62
N ILE A 272 4.78 0.60 -24.32
CA ILE A 272 3.59 0.57 -23.46
C ILE A 272 4.03 -0.14 -22.18
N THR A 273 3.99 0.57 -21.05
CA THR A 273 4.46 0.04 -19.76
C THR A 273 3.29 -0.35 -18.87
N ILE A 274 3.39 -1.56 -18.30
CA ILE A 274 2.49 -2.12 -17.28
C ILE A 274 3.38 -2.44 -16.08
N GLY A 275 2.95 -2.12 -14.86
CA GLY A 275 3.79 -2.37 -13.68
C GLY A 275 3.06 -2.40 -12.36
N GLY A 276 3.78 -2.86 -11.34
CA GLY A 276 3.40 -2.85 -9.95
C GLY A 276 4.63 -2.64 -9.07
N HIS A 277 4.47 -2.09 -7.85
CA HIS A 277 5.61 -1.91 -6.96
C HIS A 277 5.96 -3.21 -6.23
N LEU A 278 7.27 -3.47 -6.15
CA LEU A 278 7.78 -4.73 -5.62
C LEU A 278 7.91 -4.72 -4.10
N ASP A 279 8.12 -3.56 -3.52
CA ASP A 279 8.25 -3.39 -2.08
C ASP A 279 6.94 -3.61 -1.32
N SER A 280 7.03 -3.84 -0.03
CA SER A 280 5.88 -3.92 0.88
C SER A 280 6.29 -3.59 2.31
N TRP A 281 5.29 -3.37 3.18
CA TRP A 281 5.55 -3.20 4.61
C TRP A 281 6.14 -4.48 5.23
N ASP A 282 7.02 -4.27 6.21
CA ASP A 282 7.76 -5.29 6.95
C ASP A 282 6.88 -6.14 7.89
N VAL A 283 5.72 -5.64 8.26
CA VAL A 283 4.81 -6.25 9.25
C VAL A 283 3.77 -7.19 8.64
N ASN A 284 3.76 -7.33 7.32
CA ASN A 284 2.88 -8.24 6.61
C ASN A 284 3.60 -8.87 5.40
N GLU A 285 2.89 -9.68 4.63
CA GLU A 285 3.45 -10.38 3.48
C GLU A 285 3.34 -9.58 2.17
N GLY A 286 2.67 -8.42 2.15
CA GLY A 286 2.48 -7.59 0.97
C GLY A 286 1.75 -8.30 -0.17
N ALA A 287 0.71 -9.09 0.16
CA ALA A 287 -0.01 -9.86 -0.86
C ALA A 287 -0.93 -8.97 -1.71
N HIS A 288 -1.66 -8.06 -1.07
CA HIS A 288 -2.60 -7.16 -1.77
C HIS A 288 -1.88 -5.90 -2.27
N ASP A 289 -1.06 -5.29 -1.42
CA ASP A 289 -0.32 -4.05 -1.68
C ASP A 289 1.21 -4.35 -1.69
N ASP A 290 1.86 -4.52 -2.84
CA ASP A 290 1.28 -4.60 -4.18
C ASP A 290 1.64 -5.94 -4.86
N GLY A 291 1.80 -7.03 -4.08
CA GLY A 291 2.07 -8.37 -4.64
C GLY A 291 1.07 -8.78 -5.71
N ALA A 292 -0.21 -8.40 -5.55
CA ALA A 292 -1.24 -8.65 -6.55
C ALA A 292 -0.94 -7.91 -7.87
N GLY A 293 -0.57 -6.63 -7.82
CA GLY A 293 -0.19 -5.86 -9.02
C GLY A 293 1.06 -6.43 -9.70
N VAL A 294 2.04 -6.84 -8.90
CA VAL A 294 3.26 -7.50 -9.40
C VAL A 294 2.92 -8.77 -10.18
N VAL A 295 2.13 -9.69 -9.60
CA VAL A 295 1.81 -10.96 -10.28
C VAL A 295 0.81 -10.78 -11.42
N HIS A 296 -0.08 -9.78 -11.38
CA HIS A 296 -0.90 -9.42 -12.53
C HIS A 296 -0.04 -8.94 -13.70
N THR A 297 0.97 -8.13 -13.43
CA THR A 297 1.93 -7.67 -14.44
C THR A 297 2.65 -8.85 -15.10
N ILE A 298 3.15 -9.79 -14.31
CA ILE A 298 3.81 -11.01 -14.80
C ILE A 298 2.84 -11.90 -15.57
N GLU A 299 1.61 -12.07 -15.08
CA GLU A 299 0.62 -12.94 -15.70
C GLU A 299 0.13 -12.43 -17.05
N VAL A 300 -0.01 -11.11 -17.21
CA VAL A 300 -0.32 -10.50 -18.52
C VAL A 300 0.78 -10.85 -19.53
N MET A 301 2.05 -10.70 -19.16
CA MET A 301 3.18 -11.07 -20.02
C MET A 301 3.14 -12.57 -20.39
N ARG A 302 2.99 -13.43 -19.38
CA ARG A 302 2.91 -14.88 -19.57
C ARG A 302 1.79 -15.29 -20.54
N ALA A 303 0.60 -14.72 -20.33
CA ALA A 303 -0.56 -15.04 -21.16
C ALA A 303 -0.40 -14.59 -22.62
N LEU A 304 0.13 -13.39 -22.85
CA LEU A 304 0.44 -12.89 -24.19
C LEU A 304 1.45 -13.81 -24.89
N ARG A 305 2.46 -14.26 -24.16
CA ARG A 305 3.46 -15.21 -24.71
C ARG A 305 2.85 -16.56 -25.04
N ALA A 306 2.02 -17.09 -24.12
CA ALA A 306 1.38 -18.40 -24.28
C ALA A 306 0.43 -18.47 -25.49
N ILE A 307 -0.27 -17.37 -25.81
CA ILE A 307 -1.16 -17.32 -27.00
C ILE A 307 -0.43 -16.91 -28.28
N GLY A 308 0.90 -16.70 -28.23
CA GLY A 308 1.69 -16.28 -29.40
C GLY A 308 1.39 -14.87 -29.89
N TYR A 309 0.93 -13.97 -29.01
CA TYR A 309 0.64 -12.58 -29.38
C TYR A 309 1.92 -11.83 -29.75
N GLN A 310 1.89 -11.17 -30.91
CA GLN A 310 2.97 -10.30 -31.36
C GLN A 310 2.53 -8.83 -31.23
N PRO A 311 3.05 -8.10 -30.24
CA PRO A 311 2.71 -6.71 -30.06
C PRO A 311 3.31 -5.85 -31.19
N LYS A 312 2.60 -4.78 -31.59
CA LYS A 312 3.13 -3.80 -32.53
C LYS A 312 4.16 -2.89 -31.88
N HIS A 313 3.87 -2.41 -30.67
CA HIS A 313 4.78 -1.65 -29.82
C HIS A 313 5.45 -2.59 -28.81
N THR A 314 6.63 -2.22 -28.32
CA THR A 314 7.26 -2.98 -27.23
C THR A 314 6.43 -2.86 -25.94
N LEU A 315 6.00 -3.99 -25.41
CA LEU A 315 5.38 -4.04 -24.10
C LEU A 315 6.45 -4.19 -23.02
N ARG A 316 6.45 -3.27 -22.07
CA ARG A 316 7.39 -3.27 -20.96
C ARG A 316 6.64 -3.61 -19.66
N PHE A 317 7.14 -4.60 -18.94
CA PHE A 317 6.61 -5.09 -17.68
C PHE A 317 7.60 -4.70 -16.58
N LEU A 318 7.13 -3.85 -15.67
CA LEU A 318 7.97 -3.17 -14.69
C LEU A 318 7.57 -3.59 -13.27
N LEU A 319 8.50 -4.20 -12.53
CA LEU A 319 8.38 -4.42 -11.09
C LEU A 319 9.33 -3.41 -10.45
N PHE A 320 8.78 -2.33 -9.89
CA PHE A 320 9.61 -1.22 -9.42
C PHE A 320 9.81 -1.24 -7.90
N ALA A 321 10.98 -0.74 -7.46
CA ALA A 321 11.37 -0.62 -6.06
C ALA A 321 10.65 0.53 -5.34
#